data_ee4798fd1046129bd5b05e7d32df20be
#
_entry.id   ee4798fd1046129bd5b05e7d32df20be
#
_cell.length_a   1.000
_cell.length_b   1.000
_cell.length_c   1.000
_cell.angle_alpha   90.00
_cell.angle_beta   90.00
_cell.angle_gamma   90.00
#
_symmetry.space_group_name_H-M   'P 1'
#
loop_
_entity.id
_entity.type
_entity.pdbx_description
1 polymer ?
#
loop_
_entity_poly.entity_id
_entity_poly.type
_entity_poly.pdbx_seq_one_letter_code
_entity_poly.pdbx_strand_id
1 'polypeptide(L)'
;MKLNEMREILDRRGIQLTKSLGQNFLHDQNQLRRIIEAAELSTTDKVLEIGPGLGPLTELLLEKSGEVLAIEKDGRLVEFLREHWSAEHRLGSMKNPTTPSRCSALQLLHADALDFLKHEARDWSDWKLVASLPYSVASPILVELACGRRAPKKIVATLQLEVAQRLMAQADDDNYGILTLLVQLDFEPQSIFIIPADCFFPAPDVDSACVVLDRREQPLLPENLRAAFVKIVKRAFSQRRKMMLKLLKMDWPKEQLEAVFAELKISPQERAEKLSLEQFVALTKSLSVGSLKSKL
;
A
#
# COMPACT_ATOMS: atom_id res chain seq x y z
N MET A 1 -14.55 3.54 -18.42
CA MET A 1 -13.92 4.52 -19.37
C MET A 1 -12.94 3.81 -20.28
N LYS A 2 -12.95 4.07 -21.63
CA LYS A 2 -12.04 3.46 -22.61
C LYS A 2 -10.87 4.41 -22.93
N LEU A 3 -9.78 3.88 -23.53
CA LEU A 3 -8.58 4.66 -23.88
C LEU A 3 -8.89 5.91 -24.73
N ASN A 4 -9.75 5.78 -25.74
CA ASN A 4 -10.10 6.91 -26.60
C ASN A 4 -10.84 8.01 -25.82
N GLU A 5 -11.73 7.63 -24.91
CA GLU A 5 -12.44 8.58 -24.03
C GLU A 5 -11.45 9.33 -23.10
N MET A 6 -10.44 8.63 -22.56
CA MET A 6 -9.39 9.23 -21.74
C MET A 6 -8.61 10.28 -22.54
N ARG A 7 -8.18 9.94 -23.78
CA ARG A 7 -7.47 10.87 -24.66
C ARG A 7 -8.32 12.11 -24.97
N GLU A 8 -9.57 11.91 -25.37
CA GLU A 8 -10.49 13.02 -25.66
C GLU A 8 -10.71 13.94 -24.43
N ILE A 9 -10.81 13.38 -23.22
CA ILE A 9 -10.95 14.17 -22.00
C ILE A 9 -9.69 15.01 -21.76
N LEU A 10 -8.51 14.39 -21.85
CA LEU A 10 -7.24 15.07 -21.65
C LEU A 10 -7.03 16.20 -22.66
N ASP A 11 -7.29 15.93 -23.93
CA ASP A 11 -7.13 16.91 -25.04
C ASP A 11 -8.14 18.06 -24.88
N ARG A 12 -9.43 17.75 -24.68
CA ARG A 12 -10.49 18.75 -24.53
C ARG A 12 -10.27 19.69 -23.33
N ARG A 13 -9.66 19.16 -22.27
CA ARG A 13 -9.37 19.91 -21.05
C ARG A 13 -7.98 20.53 -21.03
N GLY A 14 -7.16 20.29 -22.04
CA GLY A 14 -5.78 20.76 -22.07
C GLY A 14 -4.93 20.20 -20.92
N ILE A 15 -5.28 19.01 -20.38
CA ILE A 15 -4.54 18.39 -19.27
C ILE A 15 -3.31 17.69 -19.84
N GLN A 16 -2.14 18.29 -19.60
CA GLN A 16 -0.87 17.66 -19.90
C GLN A 16 -0.45 16.77 -18.73
N LEU A 17 -0.14 15.51 -19.00
CA LEU A 17 0.27 14.57 -17.98
C LEU A 17 1.64 14.92 -17.42
N THR A 18 1.76 14.86 -16.10
CA THR A 18 2.95 15.29 -15.38
C THR A 18 3.76 14.07 -14.94
N LYS A 19 4.93 13.84 -15.57
CA LYS A 19 5.78 12.68 -15.25
C LYS A 19 6.16 12.59 -13.77
N SER A 20 6.39 13.72 -13.09
CA SER A 20 6.73 13.74 -11.66
C SER A 20 5.58 13.28 -10.75
N LEU A 21 4.34 13.25 -11.24
CA LEU A 21 3.19 12.72 -10.53
C LEU A 21 2.98 11.22 -10.77
N GLY A 22 3.76 10.60 -11.65
CA GLY A 22 3.66 9.15 -11.93
C GLY A 22 2.32 8.77 -12.56
N GLN A 23 1.74 9.65 -13.38
CA GLN A 23 0.41 9.48 -13.97
C GLN A 23 0.44 8.43 -15.10
N ASN A 24 -0.01 7.22 -14.80
CA ASN A 24 -0.26 6.14 -15.75
C ASN A 24 -1.66 5.60 -15.44
N PHE A 25 -2.63 5.89 -16.30
CA PHE A 25 -4.04 5.54 -16.05
C PHE A 25 -4.34 4.15 -16.61
N LEU A 26 -4.80 3.25 -15.75
CA LEU A 26 -5.25 1.93 -16.15
C LEU A 26 -6.56 2.05 -16.94
N HIS A 27 -6.56 1.62 -18.21
CA HIS A 27 -7.72 1.69 -19.09
C HIS A 27 -8.28 0.33 -19.51
N ASP A 28 -7.53 -0.75 -19.28
CA ASP A 28 -7.99 -2.09 -19.62
C ASP A 28 -9.10 -2.55 -18.68
N GLN A 29 -10.28 -2.77 -19.25
CA GLN A 29 -11.49 -3.10 -18.49
C GLN A 29 -11.41 -4.48 -17.83
N ASN A 30 -10.65 -5.42 -18.39
CA ASN A 30 -10.50 -6.75 -17.81
C ASN A 30 -9.62 -6.68 -16.56
N GLN A 31 -8.54 -5.91 -16.63
CA GLN A 31 -7.68 -5.70 -15.45
C GLN A 31 -8.41 -4.95 -14.35
N LEU A 32 -9.18 -3.90 -14.69
CA LEU A 32 -10.01 -3.18 -13.71
C LEU A 32 -11.01 -4.13 -13.01
N ARG A 33 -11.69 -5.02 -13.76
CA ARG A 33 -12.59 -6.02 -13.16
C ARG A 33 -11.85 -7.00 -12.26
N ARG A 34 -10.67 -7.48 -12.66
CA ARG A 34 -9.84 -8.37 -11.83
C ARG A 34 -9.44 -7.73 -10.51
N ILE A 35 -9.11 -6.42 -10.51
CA ILE A 35 -8.81 -5.66 -9.28
C ILE A 35 -10.05 -5.62 -8.38
N ILE A 36 -11.22 -5.33 -8.93
CA ILE A 36 -12.48 -5.28 -8.18
C ILE A 36 -12.85 -6.67 -7.61
N GLU A 37 -12.69 -7.73 -8.39
CA GLU A 37 -12.93 -9.12 -7.95
C GLU A 37 -11.98 -9.49 -6.80
N ALA A 38 -10.70 -9.15 -6.93
CA ALA A 38 -9.70 -9.39 -5.88
C ALA A 38 -9.96 -8.60 -4.59
N ALA A 39 -10.67 -7.48 -4.67
CA ALA A 39 -11.03 -6.67 -3.52
C ALA A 39 -12.22 -7.24 -2.71
N GLU A 40 -12.98 -8.19 -3.27
CA GLU A 40 -14.11 -8.86 -2.61
C GLU A 40 -15.06 -7.86 -1.94
N LEU A 41 -15.49 -6.84 -2.72
CA LEU A 41 -16.28 -5.72 -2.19
C LEU A 41 -17.74 -6.10 -1.96
N SER A 42 -18.29 -5.55 -0.89
CA SER A 42 -19.72 -5.53 -0.57
C SER A 42 -20.25 -4.11 -0.48
N THR A 43 -21.57 -3.94 -0.56
CA THR A 43 -22.25 -2.63 -0.47
C THR A 43 -22.12 -1.95 0.90
N THR A 44 -21.53 -2.61 1.89
CA THR A 44 -21.23 -2.04 3.21
C THR A 44 -19.77 -1.68 3.39
N ASP A 45 -18.90 -2.03 2.44
CA ASP A 45 -17.49 -1.74 2.54
C ASP A 45 -17.17 -0.26 2.32
N LYS A 46 -16.19 0.22 3.07
CA LYS A 46 -15.55 1.53 2.89
C LYS A 46 -14.24 1.34 2.15
N VAL A 47 -14.05 2.10 1.08
CA VAL A 47 -12.88 1.99 0.22
C VAL A 47 -12.09 3.29 0.21
N LEU A 48 -10.79 3.18 0.49
CA LEU A 48 -9.82 4.24 0.22
C LEU A 48 -9.24 4.01 -1.17
N GLU A 49 -9.36 5.00 -2.04
CA GLU A 49 -8.69 5.05 -3.33
C GLU A 49 -7.66 6.17 -3.33
N ILE A 50 -6.42 5.88 -3.75
CA ILE A 50 -5.36 6.88 -3.87
C ILE A 50 -4.96 7.00 -5.33
N GLY A 51 -5.06 8.22 -5.87
CA GLY A 51 -4.80 8.51 -7.26
C GLY A 51 -5.91 8.00 -8.20
N PRO A 52 -7.17 8.43 -8.04
CA PRO A 52 -8.26 8.01 -8.93
C PRO A 52 -8.02 8.39 -10.40
N GLY A 53 -7.18 9.40 -10.66
CA GLY A 53 -6.85 9.85 -12.00
C GLY A 53 -8.08 10.35 -12.76
N LEU A 54 -8.43 9.67 -13.87
CA LEU A 54 -9.67 9.96 -14.62
C LEU A 54 -10.89 9.16 -14.12
N GLY A 55 -10.74 8.37 -13.06
CA GLY A 55 -11.83 7.69 -12.38
C GLY A 55 -12.31 6.33 -12.90
N PRO A 56 -11.58 5.61 -13.77
CA PRO A 56 -12.09 4.34 -14.30
C PRO A 56 -12.23 3.25 -13.22
N LEU A 57 -11.37 3.25 -12.21
CA LEU A 57 -11.48 2.36 -11.06
C LEU A 57 -12.57 2.86 -10.10
N THR A 58 -12.61 4.17 -9.84
CA THR A 58 -13.62 4.80 -8.97
C THR A 58 -15.05 4.47 -9.40
N GLU A 59 -15.34 4.49 -10.71
CA GLU A 59 -16.66 4.10 -11.25
C GLU A 59 -17.07 2.70 -10.77
N LEU A 60 -16.16 1.73 -10.85
CA LEU A 60 -16.42 0.34 -10.43
C LEU A 60 -16.48 0.19 -8.90
N LEU A 61 -15.67 0.97 -8.17
CA LEU A 61 -15.70 1.00 -6.71
C LEU A 61 -17.06 1.50 -6.21
N LEU A 62 -17.59 2.57 -6.79
CA LEU A 62 -18.90 3.12 -6.46
C LEU A 62 -20.08 2.17 -6.77
N GLU A 63 -19.88 1.23 -7.70
CA GLU A 63 -20.88 0.19 -7.99
C GLU A 63 -20.92 -0.93 -6.96
N LYS A 64 -19.78 -1.18 -6.27
CA LYS A 64 -19.58 -2.37 -5.46
C LYS A 64 -19.41 -2.12 -3.98
N SER A 65 -19.15 -0.86 -3.57
CA SER A 65 -18.94 -0.49 -2.17
C SER A 65 -19.98 0.50 -1.65
N GLY A 66 -20.03 0.69 -0.34
CA GLY A 66 -20.95 1.62 0.32
C GLY A 66 -20.41 3.04 0.41
N GLU A 67 -19.09 3.18 0.51
CA GLU A 67 -18.41 4.48 0.64
C GLU A 67 -17.05 4.42 -0.06
N VAL A 68 -16.71 5.47 -0.81
CA VAL A 68 -15.40 5.65 -1.44
C VAL A 68 -14.81 6.98 -1.01
N LEU A 69 -13.64 6.95 -0.38
CA LEU A 69 -12.80 8.12 -0.17
C LEU A 69 -11.68 8.09 -1.20
N ALA A 70 -11.71 9.02 -2.15
CA ALA A 70 -10.69 9.16 -3.17
C ALA A 70 -9.80 10.37 -2.89
N ILE A 71 -8.48 10.18 -2.91
CA ILE A 71 -7.48 11.23 -2.68
C ILE A 71 -6.68 11.46 -3.96
N GLU A 72 -6.79 12.66 -4.53
CA GLU A 72 -6.09 13.06 -5.75
C GLU A 72 -5.23 14.30 -5.50
N LYS A 73 -3.99 14.26 -5.99
CA LYS A 73 -3.03 15.36 -5.84
C LYS A 73 -3.12 16.39 -6.96
N ASP A 74 -3.53 15.99 -8.17
CA ASP A 74 -3.65 16.89 -9.32
C ASP A 74 -4.99 17.62 -9.31
N GLY A 75 -4.96 18.92 -9.01
CA GLY A 75 -6.16 19.76 -8.95
C GLY A 75 -7.00 19.76 -10.24
N ARG A 76 -6.36 19.59 -11.41
CA ARG A 76 -7.04 19.54 -12.73
C ARG A 76 -7.90 18.26 -12.83
N LEU A 77 -7.38 17.13 -12.33
CA LEU A 77 -8.12 15.87 -12.27
C LEU A 77 -9.23 15.93 -11.21
N VAL A 78 -8.98 16.57 -10.06
CA VAL A 78 -10.02 16.79 -9.04
C VAL A 78 -11.18 17.59 -9.59
N GLU A 79 -10.92 18.66 -10.34
CA GLU A 79 -11.95 19.49 -10.97
C GLU A 79 -12.77 18.67 -11.98
N PHE A 80 -12.06 17.92 -12.86
CA PHE A 80 -12.70 17.01 -13.80
C PHE A 80 -13.62 16.00 -13.10
N LEU A 81 -13.12 15.32 -12.06
CA LEU A 81 -13.87 14.31 -11.33
C LEU A 81 -15.11 14.90 -10.63
N ARG A 82 -14.99 16.07 -10.03
CA ARG A 82 -16.14 16.79 -9.41
C ARG A 82 -17.22 17.09 -10.41
N GLU A 83 -16.86 17.58 -11.58
CA GLU A 83 -17.84 17.89 -12.64
C GLU A 83 -18.47 16.62 -13.21
N HIS A 84 -17.67 15.58 -13.45
CA HIS A 84 -18.13 14.31 -13.98
C HIS A 84 -19.22 13.69 -13.10
N TRP A 85 -18.96 13.53 -11.81
CA TRP A 85 -19.93 12.95 -10.89
C TRP A 85 -21.09 13.90 -10.52
N SER A 86 -20.90 15.22 -10.53
CA SER A 86 -22.00 16.15 -10.38
C SER A 86 -22.99 16.10 -11.55
N ALA A 87 -22.50 15.84 -12.76
CA ALA A 87 -23.35 15.67 -13.94
C ALA A 87 -24.13 14.34 -13.89
N GLU A 88 -23.48 13.25 -13.48
CA GLU A 88 -24.14 11.94 -13.29
C GLU A 88 -25.24 12.00 -12.22
N HIS A 89 -25.01 12.74 -11.12
CA HIS A 89 -26.02 12.94 -10.09
C HIS A 89 -27.29 13.57 -10.67
N ARG A 90 -27.15 14.60 -11.50
CA ARG A 90 -28.29 15.25 -12.16
C ARG A 90 -29.06 14.32 -13.10
N LEU A 91 -28.35 13.46 -13.83
CA LEU A 91 -28.93 12.50 -14.76
C LEU A 91 -29.55 11.28 -14.06
N GLY A 92 -28.91 10.79 -12.99
CA GLY A 92 -29.39 9.65 -12.20
C GLY A 92 -30.64 9.98 -11.37
N SER A 93 -30.72 11.19 -10.82
CA SER A 93 -31.87 11.69 -10.06
C SER A 93 -33.13 11.79 -10.91
N MET A 94 -32.98 11.96 -12.23
CA MET A 94 -34.11 11.98 -13.17
C MET A 94 -34.62 10.57 -13.52
N LYS A 95 -33.81 9.53 -13.34
CA LYS A 95 -34.15 8.15 -13.75
C LYS A 95 -34.72 7.27 -12.63
N ASN A 96 -34.38 7.52 -11.36
CA ASN A 96 -34.90 6.71 -10.24
C ASN A 96 -34.73 7.44 -8.88
N PRO A 97 -35.78 8.09 -8.35
CA PRO A 97 -35.67 8.89 -7.12
C PRO A 97 -35.49 8.09 -5.83
N THR A 98 -35.60 6.76 -5.88
CA THR A 98 -35.50 5.87 -4.71
C THR A 98 -34.12 5.18 -4.55
N THR A 99 -33.22 5.34 -5.51
CA THR A 99 -31.87 4.78 -5.40
C THR A 99 -30.93 5.86 -4.87
N PRO A 100 -30.16 5.62 -3.77
CA PRO A 100 -29.13 6.56 -3.35
C PRO A 100 -28.21 6.85 -4.52
N SER A 101 -27.99 8.14 -4.83
CA SER A 101 -27.14 8.49 -5.97
C SER A 101 -25.71 8.03 -5.67
N ARG A 102 -25.01 7.46 -6.65
CA ARG A 102 -23.59 7.08 -6.57
C ARG A 102 -22.71 8.22 -6.03
N CYS A 103 -23.10 9.47 -6.26
CA CYS A 103 -22.38 10.65 -5.77
C CYS A 103 -22.43 10.85 -4.26
N SER A 104 -23.44 10.34 -3.56
CA SER A 104 -23.50 10.45 -2.09
C SER A 104 -22.49 9.52 -1.39
N ALA A 105 -22.00 8.50 -2.10
CA ALA A 105 -21.01 7.55 -1.59
C ALA A 105 -19.56 7.98 -1.85
N LEU A 106 -19.32 9.01 -2.69
CA LEU A 106 -17.97 9.49 -3.02
C LEU A 106 -17.58 10.71 -2.21
N GLN A 107 -16.47 10.60 -1.48
CA GLN A 107 -15.74 11.72 -0.91
C GLN A 107 -14.45 11.92 -1.72
N LEU A 108 -14.31 13.06 -2.40
CA LEU A 108 -13.12 13.39 -3.19
C LEU A 108 -12.31 14.48 -2.49
N LEU A 109 -11.08 14.14 -2.10
CA LEU A 109 -10.13 15.06 -1.47
C LEU A 109 -9.06 15.49 -2.46
N HIS A 110 -8.79 16.79 -2.51
CA HIS A 110 -7.61 17.36 -3.17
C HIS A 110 -6.47 17.44 -2.16
N ALA A 111 -5.59 16.46 -2.15
CA ALA A 111 -4.48 16.40 -1.19
C ALA A 111 -3.32 15.53 -1.71
N ASP A 112 -2.12 15.72 -1.15
CA ASP A 112 -1.07 14.72 -1.20
C ASP A 112 -1.43 13.57 -0.26
N ALA A 113 -1.57 12.35 -0.81
CA ALA A 113 -2.03 11.21 -0.03
C ALA A 113 -1.06 10.83 1.09
N LEU A 114 0.26 10.90 0.85
CA LEU A 114 1.25 10.58 1.87
C LEU A 114 1.23 11.59 3.01
N ASP A 115 1.11 12.88 2.70
CA ASP A 115 1.01 13.92 3.71
C ASP A 115 -0.31 13.81 4.48
N PHE A 116 -1.41 13.52 3.79
CA PHE A 116 -2.71 13.29 4.41
C PHE A 116 -2.65 12.12 5.40
N LEU A 117 -2.11 10.96 5.00
CA LEU A 117 -2.02 9.78 5.85
C LEU A 117 -1.14 9.99 7.09
N LYS A 118 -0.07 10.78 6.99
CA LYS A 118 0.82 11.09 8.12
C LYS A 118 0.18 12.01 9.16
N HIS A 119 -0.68 12.92 8.74
CA HIS A 119 -1.26 13.93 9.62
C HIS A 119 -2.71 13.61 10.06
N GLU A 120 -3.37 12.72 9.34
CA GLU A 120 -4.74 12.30 9.64
C GLU A 120 -4.75 11.10 10.59
N ALA A 121 -5.24 11.32 11.81
CA ALA A 121 -5.35 10.27 12.83
C ALA A 121 -6.57 9.34 12.60
N ARG A 122 -6.99 9.13 11.36
CA ARG A 122 -8.16 8.32 11.01
C ARG A 122 -7.91 6.83 11.31
N ASP A 123 -8.94 6.15 11.78
CA ASP A 123 -8.97 4.71 11.90
C ASP A 123 -9.39 4.09 10.56
N TRP A 124 -8.48 3.35 9.94
CA TRP A 124 -8.70 2.65 8.68
C TRP A 124 -9.12 1.19 8.86
N SER A 125 -9.29 0.73 10.11
CA SER A 125 -9.52 -0.71 10.41
C SER A 125 -10.74 -1.32 9.74
N ASP A 126 -11.76 -0.49 9.41
CA ASP A 126 -12.97 -0.91 8.68
C ASP A 126 -12.86 -0.68 7.16
N TRP A 127 -11.76 -0.11 6.69
CA TRP A 127 -11.56 0.24 5.30
C TRP A 127 -10.80 -0.84 4.53
N LYS A 128 -10.98 -0.84 3.22
CA LYS A 128 -10.12 -1.52 2.24
C LYS A 128 -9.39 -0.47 1.42
N LEU A 129 -8.08 -0.64 1.20
CA LEU A 129 -7.37 0.12 0.16
C LEU A 129 -7.55 -0.61 -1.17
N VAL A 130 -8.11 0.07 -2.18
CA VAL A 130 -8.18 -0.44 -3.55
C VAL A 130 -7.74 0.68 -4.49
N ALA A 131 -6.54 0.57 -5.04
CA ALA A 131 -5.94 1.68 -5.77
C ALA A 131 -4.92 1.23 -6.83
N SER A 132 -4.82 2.01 -7.92
CA SER A 132 -3.65 2.00 -8.79
C SER A 132 -2.70 3.11 -8.31
N LEU A 133 -1.75 2.73 -7.44
CA LEU A 133 -0.92 3.71 -6.72
C LEU A 133 0.09 4.41 -7.64
N PRO A 134 0.29 5.74 -7.48
CA PRO A 134 1.36 6.44 -8.16
C PRO A 134 2.73 5.85 -7.80
N TYR A 135 3.51 5.40 -8.79
CA TYR A 135 4.72 4.60 -8.58
C TYR A 135 5.74 5.27 -7.66
N SER A 136 5.91 6.59 -7.78
CA SER A 136 6.89 7.35 -7.00
C SER A 136 6.65 7.34 -5.48
N VAL A 137 5.41 7.15 -5.05
CA VAL A 137 5.01 7.23 -3.64
C VAL A 137 4.33 5.96 -3.11
N ALA A 138 4.23 4.92 -3.93
CA ALA A 138 3.54 3.68 -3.57
C ALA A 138 4.13 3.02 -2.31
N SER A 139 5.45 2.81 -2.26
CA SER A 139 6.10 2.16 -1.11
C SER A 139 5.93 2.96 0.20
N PRO A 140 6.19 4.28 0.27
CA PRO A 140 5.92 5.04 1.49
C PRO A 140 4.44 5.07 1.89
N ILE A 141 3.49 5.12 0.96
CA ILE A 141 2.05 5.04 1.24
C ILE A 141 1.70 3.69 1.89
N LEU A 142 2.21 2.58 1.32
CA LEU A 142 1.94 1.24 1.86
C LEU A 142 2.53 1.07 3.25
N VAL A 143 3.75 1.56 3.50
CA VAL A 143 4.36 1.50 4.83
C VAL A 143 3.56 2.33 5.84
N GLU A 144 3.09 3.52 5.46
CA GLU A 144 2.28 4.37 6.35
C GLU A 144 0.94 3.71 6.69
N LEU A 145 0.24 3.16 5.69
CA LEU A 145 -1.03 2.45 5.88
C LEU A 145 -0.88 1.10 6.60
N ALA A 146 0.24 0.41 6.40
CA ALA A 146 0.46 -0.90 7.02
C ALA A 146 0.85 -0.81 8.49
N CYS A 147 1.14 0.38 9.02
CA CYS A 147 1.60 0.53 10.38
C CYS A 147 0.44 0.54 11.39
N GLY A 148 0.31 -0.54 12.18
CA GLY A 148 -0.45 -0.53 13.43
C GLY A 148 -1.90 -1.01 13.35
N ARG A 149 -2.60 -0.86 14.50
CA ARG A 149 -3.96 -1.37 14.70
C ARG A 149 -5.02 -0.68 13.83
N ARG A 150 -4.71 0.50 13.30
CA ARG A 150 -5.61 1.31 12.46
C ARG A 150 -5.44 1.03 10.97
N ALA A 151 -4.65 0.03 10.61
CA ALA A 151 -4.42 -0.34 9.21
C ALA A 151 -5.70 -0.89 8.54
N PRO A 152 -5.85 -0.74 7.21
CA PRO A 152 -6.97 -1.30 6.47
C PRO A 152 -7.08 -2.82 6.64
N LYS A 153 -8.30 -3.36 6.56
CA LYS A 153 -8.51 -4.82 6.65
C LYS A 153 -7.98 -5.58 5.43
N LYS A 154 -7.90 -4.93 4.27
CA LYS A 154 -7.39 -5.49 3.01
C LYS A 154 -6.73 -4.40 2.17
N ILE A 155 -5.65 -4.74 1.48
CA ILE A 155 -4.98 -3.90 0.50
C ILE A 155 -5.00 -4.62 -0.85
N VAL A 156 -5.59 -3.98 -1.86
CA VAL A 156 -5.53 -4.40 -3.27
C VAL A 156 -4.91 -3.25 -4.04
N ALA A 157 -3.63 -3.39 -4.38
CA ALA A 157 -2.86 -2.28 -4.93
C ALA A 157 -2.14 -2.68 -6.21
N THR A 158 -2.31 -1.87 -7.25
CA THR A 158 -1.51 -1.95 -8.47
C THR A 158 -0.26 -1.11 -8.31
N LEU A 159 0.89 -1.71 -8.60
CA LEU A 159 2.24 -1.20 -8.36
C LEU A 159 3.16 -1.57 -9.52
N GLN A 160 4.35 -0.97 -9.61
CA GLN A 160 5.41 -1.53 -10.45
C GLN A 160 5.73 -2.97 -10.03
N LEU A 161 5.99 -3.84 -10.99
CA LEU A 161 6.23 -5.27 -10.78
C LEU A 161 7.30 -5.53 -9.71
N GLU A 162 8.41 -4.79 -9.74
CA GLU A 162 9.49 -4.93 -8.74
C GLU A 162 9.00 -4.63 -7.31
N VAL A 163 8.19 -3.58 -7.12
CA VAL A 163 7.64 -3.24 -5.80
C VAL A 163 6.66 -4.30 -5.33
N ALA A 164 5.83 -4.81 -6.23
CA ALA A 164 4.91 -5.92 -5.95
C ALA A 164 5.67 -7.20 -5.55
N GLN A 165 6.72 -7.55 -6.25
CA GLN A 165 7.58 -8.69 -5.90
C GLN A 165 8.22 -8.54 -4.52
N ARG A 166 8.65 -7.33 -4.13
CA ARG A 166 9.16 -7.06 -2.77
C ARG A 166 8.11 -7.29 -1.69
N LEU A 167 6.86 -6.94 -1.94
CA LEU A 167 5.76 -7.17 -0.98
C LEU A 167 5.44 -8.65 -0.79
N MET A 168 5.64 -9.47 -1.84
CA MET A 168 5.34 -10.91 -1.85
C MET A 168 6.54 -11.77 -1.44
N ALA A 169 7.74 -11.19 -1.35
CA ALA A 169 8.99 -11.92 -1.13
C ALA A 169 9.04 -12.63 0.23
N GLN A 170 9.76 -13.73 0.28
CA GLN A 170 10.08 -14.47 1.50
C GLN A 170 11.58 -14.38 1.79
N ALA A 171 11.99 -14.83 2.98
CA ALA A 171 13.41 -14.89 3.33
C ALA A 171 14.19 -15.66 2.26
N ASP A 172 15.36 -15.15 1.94
CA ASP A 172 16.28 -15.68 0.91
C ASP A 172 15.90 -15.32 -0.55
N ASP A 173 14.76 -14.68 -0.80
CA ASP A 173 14.45 -14.14 -2.12
C ASP A 173 15.28 -12.87 -2.40
N ASP A 174 15.64 -12.64 -3.67
CA ASP A 174 16.41 -11.46 -4.09
C ASP A 174 15.68 -10.13 -3.78
N ASN A 175 14.36 -10.15 -3.81
CA ASN A 175 13.49 -8.98 -3.55
C ASN A 175 13.16 -8.79 -2.06
N TYR A 176 13.57 -9.72 -1.18
CA TYR A 176 13.31 -9.63 0.25
C TYR A 176 14.06 -8.47 0.91
N GLY A 177 13.36 -7.72 1.78
CA GLY A 177 13.99 -6.58 2.43
C GLY A 177 13.09 -5.78 3.35
N ILE A 178 13.46 -4.51 3.54
CA ILE A 178 12.78 -3.61 4.48
C ILE A 178 11.28 -3.49 4.17
N LEU A 179 10.90 -3.26 2.91
CA LEU A 179 9.49 -3.10 2.52
C LEU A 179 8.68 -4.35 2.85
N THR A 180 9.22 -5.52 2.51
CA THR A 180 8.63 -6.82 2.82
C THR A 180 8.30 -6.94 4.29
N LEU A 181 9.32 -6.76 5.15
CA LEU A 181 9.21 -6.95 6.59
C LEU A 181 8.28 -5.93 7.25
N LEU A 182 8.33 -4.65 6.83
CA LEU A 182 7.48 -3.62 7.41
C LEU A 182 6.00 -3.82 7.08
N VAL A 183 5.70 -4.28 5.87
CA VAL A 183 4.31 -4.52 5.46
C VAL A 183 3.82 -5.87 5.97
N GLN A 184 4.61 -6.94 5.82
CA GLN A 184 4.20 -8.28 6.24
C GLN A 184 4.12 -8.44 7.76
N LEU A 185 4.64 -7.53 8.56
CA LEU A 185 4.44 -7.52 10.01
C LEU A 185 2.94 -7.54 10.36
N ASP A 186 2.13 -6.81 9.61
CA ASP A 186 0.70 -6.64 9.84
C ASP A 186 -0.18 -7.26 8.77
N PHE A 187 0.38 -7.53 7.59
CA PHE A 187 -0.35 -8.07 6.45
C PHE A 187 0.21 -9.41 6.01
N GLU A 188 -0.67 -10.25 5.50
CA GLU A 188 -0.35 -11.53 4.90
C GLU A 188 -0.57 -11.45 3.39
N PRO A 189 0.49 -11.69 2.58
CA PRO A 189 0.37 -11.75 1.13
C PRO A 189 -0.53 -12.91 0.70
N GLN A 190 -1.56 -12.62 -0.12
CA GLN A 190 -2.51 -13.60 -0.62
C GLN A 190 -2.24 -13.98 -2.07
N SER A 191 -2.17 -12.98 -2.94
CA SER A 191 -1.97 -13.19 -4.36
C SER A 191 -1.31 -12.02 -5.07
N ILE A 192 -0.75 -12.30 -6.24
CA ILE A 192 -0.19 -11.32 -7.17
C ILE A 192 -0.58 -11.70 -8.60
N PHE A 193 -0.93 -10.71 -9.43
CA PHE A 193 -1.09 -10.89 -10.86
C PHE A 193 -0.50 -9.75 -11.66
N ILE A 194 0.14 -10.09 -12.77
CA ILE A 194 0.81 -9.12 -13.66
C ILE A 194 -0.23 -8.35 -14.48
N ILE A 195 0.02 -7.06 -14.66
CA ILE A 195 -0.72 -6.17 -15.53
C ILE A 195 0.29 -5.57 -16.51
N PRO A 196 0.21 -5.92 -17.81
CA PRO A 196 1.12 -5.42 -18.83
C PRO A 196 1.10 -3.90 -18.96
N ALA A 197 2.24 -3.32 -19.35
CA ALA A 197 2.40 -1.87 -19.47
C ALA A 197 1.43 -1.24 -20.49
N ASP A 198 1.04 -1.96 -21.54
CA ASP A 198 0.08 -1.52 -22.56
C ASP A 198 -1.38 -1.39 -22.06
N CYS A 199 -1.67 -1.91 -20.87
CA CYS A 199 -2.95 -1.68 -20.18
C CYS A 199 -3.09 -0.26 -19.60
N PHE A 200 -2.02 0.55 -19.64
CA PHE A 200 -1.99 1.91 -19.09
C PHE A 200 -1.79 2.99 -20.17
N PHE A 201 -2.25 4.19 -19.85
CA PHE A 201 -1.98 5.39 -20.67
C PHE A 201 -1.53 6.57 -19.80
N PRO A 202 -0.35 7.15 -20.11
CA PRO A 202 0.69 6.62 -20.98
C PRO A 202 1.18 5.24 -20.50
N ALA A 203 1.69 4.42 -21.40
CA ALA A 203 2.30 3.16 -20.99
C ALA A 203 3.57 3.45 -20.15
N PRO A 204 3.71 2.83 -18.97
CA PRO A 204 4.94 2.91 -18.18
C PRO A 204 6.09 2.12 -18.84
N ASP A 205 7.32 2.39 -18.40
CA ASP A 205 8.51 1.71 -18.93
C ASP A 205 8.65 0.25 -18.48
N VAL A 206 7.87 -0.15 -17.45
CA VAL A 206 7.91 -1.50 -16.85
C VAL A 206 6.50 -2.00 -16.61
N ASP A 207 6.34 -3.33 -16.60
CA ASP A 207 5.08 -3.94 -16.21
C ASP A 207 4.71 -3.62 -14.77
N SER A 208 3.42 -3.69 -14.50
CA SER A 208 2.83 -3.55 -13.18
C SER A 208 2.36 -4.89 -12.66
N ALA A 209 2.03 -4.95 -11.40
CA ALA A 209 1.30 -6.05 -10.81
C ALA A 209 0.32 -5.55 -9.76
N CYS A 210 -0.81 -6.24 -9.64
CA CYS A 210 -1.74 -6.06 -8.54
C CYS A 210 -1.41 -7.07 -7.45
N VAL A 211 -1.28 -6.60 -6.22
CA VAL A 211 -1.08 -7.43 -5.02
C VAL A 211 -2.32 -7.39 -4.15
N VAL A 212 -2.61 -8.52 -3.51
CA VAL A 212 -3.66 -8.65 -2.51
C VAL A 212 -3.01 -9.02 -1.19
N LEU A 213 -3.24 -8.18 -0.18
CA LEU A 213 -2.71 -8.36 1.17
C LEU A 213 -3.88 -8.28 2.16
N ASP A 214 -4.02 -9.29 3.03
CA ASP A 214 -5.01 -9.29 4.10
C ASP A 214 -4.35 -8.90 5.42
N ARG A 215 -5.02 -8.07 6.21
CA ARG A 215 -4.53 -7.74 7.55
C ARG A 215 -4.56 -8.99 8.43
N ARG A 216 -3.46 -9.25 9.14
CA ARG A 216 -3.39 -10.36 10.09
C ARG A 216 -4.42 -10.19 11.20
N GLU A 217 -5.13 -11.26 11.53
CA GLU A 217 -6.09 -11.27 12.64
C GLU A 217 -5.38 -11.04 13.97
N GLN A 218 -4.20 -11.65 14.14
CA GLN A 218 -3.37 -11.52 15.33
C GLN A 218 -2.08 -10.78 15.03
N PRO A 219 -1.78 -9.67 15.74
CA PRO A 219 -0.53 -8.96 15.59
C PRO A 219 0.66 -9.85 15.97
N LEU A 220 1.71 -9.89 15.14
CA LEU A 220 2.94 -10.63 15.43
C LEU A 220 3.76 -9.97 16.56
N LEU A 221 3.60 -8.65 16.72
CA LEU A 221 4.26 -7.84 17.74
C LEU A 221 3.26 -6.94 18.45
N PRO A 222 3.42 -6.72 19.77
CA PRO A 222 2.70 -5.67 20.47
C PRO A 222 3.13 -4.28 19.99
N GLU A 223 2.22 -3.31 20.05
CA GLU A 223 2.41 -1.95 19.53
C GLU A 223 3.68 -1.26 20.03
N ASN A 224 3.97 -1.40 21.34
CA ASN A 224 5.15 -0.81 21.97
C ASN A 224 6.49 -1.35 21.45
N LEU A 225 6.52 -2.47 20.73
CA LEU A 225 7.74 -3.04 20.15
C LEU A 225 7.92 -2.69 18.66
N ARG A 226 6.95 -2.06 18.00
CA ARG A 226 7.02 -1.72 16.57
C ARG A 226 8.20 -0.79 16.24
N ALA A 227 8.42 0.24 17.04
CA ALA A 227 9.53 1.15 16.81
C ALA A 227 10.89 0.43 16.90
N ALA A 228 11.03 -0.51 17.83
CA ALA A 228 12.22 -1.36 17.94
C ALA A 228 12.39 -2.26 16.72
N PHE A 229 11.31 -2.90 16.25
CA PHE A 229 11.32 -3.72 15.03
C PHE A 229 11.78 -2.91 13.81
N VAL A 230 11.17 -1.74 13.57
CA VAL A 230 11.55 -0.85 12.47
C VAL A 230 13.03 -0.47 12.55
N LYS A 231 13.55 -0.16 13.76
CA LYS A 231 14.96 0.16 13.99
C LYS A 231 15.87 -1.03 13.66
N ILE A 232 15.53 -2.23 14.14
CA ILE A 232 16.28 -3.47 13.88
C ILE A 232 16.32 -3.77 12.37
N VAL A 233 15.16 -3.77 11.70
CA VAL A 233 15.07 -4.06 10.27
C VAL A 233 15.87 -3.05 9.45
N LYS A 234 15.69 -1.74 9.68
CA LYS A 234 16.45 -0.71 8.96
C LYS A 234 17.95 -0.82 9.19
N ARG A 235 18.40 -1.15 10.41
CA ARG A 235 19.81 -1.35 10.72
C ARG A 235 20.35 -2.62 10.05
N ALA A 236 19.62 -3.72 10.11
CA ALA A 236 20.01 -5.00 9.54
C ALA A 236 20.20 -4.93 8.02
N PHE A 237 19.35 -4.18 7.32
CA PHE A 237 19.42 -4.01 5.86
C PHE A 237 20.19 -2.76 5.40
N SER A 238 20.84 -2.02 6.30
CA SER A 238 21.60 -0.81 5.93
C SER A 238 22.78 -1.10 4.99
N GLN A 239 23.32 -2.33 5.01
CA GLN A 239 24.40 -2.77 4.13
C GLN A 239 24.19 -4.26 3.77
N ARG A 240 23.52 -4.57 2.66
CA ARG A 240 23.14 -5.94 2.26
C ARG A 240 24.27 -6.99 2.32
N ARG A 241 25.48 -6.63 1.90
CA ARG A 241 26.64 -7.57 1.85
C ARG A 241 27.32 -7.80 3.21
N LYS A 242 26.90 -7.14 4.29
CA LYS A 242 27.50 -7.27 5.62
C LYS A 242 26.70 -8.25 6.50
N MET A 243 27.42 -8.92 7.41
CA MET A 243 26.81 -9.76 8.45
C MET A 243 25.93 -8.90 9.35
N MET A 244 24.70 -9.35 9.62
CA MET A 244 23.71 -8.61 10.40
C MET A 244 24.21 -8.28 11.81
N LEU A 245 24.87 -9.23 12.48
CA LEU A 245 25.44 -9.02 13.82
C LEU A 245 26.38 -7.81 13.88
N LYS A 246 27.23 -7.60 12.85
CA LYS A 246 28.14 -6.45 12.79
C LYS A 246 27.38 -5.13 12.67
N LEU A 247 26.28 -5.10 11.95
CA LEU A 247 25.47 -3.91 11.77
C LEU A 247 24.72 -3.55 13.06
N LEU A 248 24.14 -4.56 13.73
CA LEU A 248 23.38 -4.38 14.95
C LEU A 248 24.26 -3.93 16.13
N LYS A 249 25.57 -4.27 16.18
CA LYS A 249 26.51 -3.80 17.20
C LYS A 249 26.69 -2.28 17.26
N MET A 250 26.21 -1.55 16.26
CA MET A 250 26.19 -0.09 16.28
C MET A 250 25.12 0.50 17.20
N ASP A 251 24.07 -0.28 17.52
CA ASP A 251 22.92 0.18 18.30
C ASP A 251 22.67 -0.64 19.58
N TRP A 252 23.24 -1.84 19.70
CA TRP A 252 23.06 -2.76 20.83
C TRP A 252 24.41 -3.28 21.35
N PRO A 253 24.55 -3.53 22.68
CA PRO A 253 25.75 -4.13 23.26
C PRO A 253 26.07 -5.49 22.64
N LYS A 254 27.37 -5.74 22.44
CA LYS A 254 27.86 -6.98 21.79
C LYS A 254 27.41 -8.23 22.54
N GLU A 255 27.57 -8.24 23.85
CA GLU A 255 27.25 -9.36 24.72
C GLU A 255 25.75 -9.72 24.67
N GLN A 256 24.90 -8.69 24.66
CA GLN A 256 23.44 -8.88 24.52
C GLN A 256 23.10 -9.51 23.17
N LEU A 257 23.69 -9.01 22.08
CA LEU A 257 23.45 -9.53 20.74
C LEU A 257 23.92 -10.99 20.60
N GLU A 258 25.12 -11.31 21.11
CA GLU A 258 25.67 -12.66 21.02
C GLU A 258 24.82 -13.65 21.84
N ALA A 259 24.34 -13.27 23.01
CA ALA A 259 23.41 -14.08 23.79
C ALA A 259 22.07 -14.34 23.06
N VAL A 260 21.46 -13.28 22.50
CA VAL A 260 20.18 -13.40 21.78
C VAL A 260 20.35 -14.20 20.48
N PHE A 261 21.45 -14.03 19.75
CA PHE A 261 21.72 -14.81 18.54
C PHE A 261 21.89 -16.31 18.87
N ALA A 262 22.57 -16.63 19.98
CA ALA A 262 22.70 -18.00 20.46
C ALA A 262 21.35 -18.60 20.89
N GLU A 263 20.54 -17.83 21.65
CA GLU A 263 19.19 -18.23 22.07
C GLU A 263 18.29 -18.56 20.88
N LEU A 264 18.28 -17.69 19.85
CA LEU A 264 17.46 -17.84 18.65
C LEU A 264 18.07 -18.75 17.59
N LYS A 265 19.24 -19.32 17.86
CA LYS A 265 20.00 -20.19 16.92
C LYS A 265 20.30 -19.50 15.58
N ILE A 266 20.56 -18.19 15.62
CA ILE A 266 20.95 -17.39 14.45
C ILE A 266 22.49 -17.42 14.36
N SER A 267 23.02 -17.77 13.18
CA SER A 267 24.47 -17.72 12.96
C SER A 267 25.00 -16.29 13.09
N PRO A 268 26.12 -16.05 13.82
CA PRO A 268 26.75 -14.74 13.87
C PRO A 268 27.22 -14.21 12.50
N GLN A 269 27.37 -15.09 11.53
CA GLN A 269 27.78 -14.76 10.16
C GLN A 269 26.60 -14.49 9.23
N GLU A 270 25.36 -14.68 9.72
CA GLU A 270 24.16 -14.58 8.90
C GLU A 270 23.92 -13.16 8.41
N ARG A 271 23.38 -13.04 7.20
CA ARG A 271 22.91 -11.78 6.62
C ARG A 271 21.44 -11.60 6.90
N ALA A 272 21.00 -10.34 6.89
CA ALA A 272 19.60 -9.98 7.17
C ALA A 272 18.60 -10.67 6.22
N GLU A 273 18.97 -10.84 4.96
CA GLU A 273 18.11 -11.45 3.93
C GLU A 273 17.78 -12.92 4.17
N LYS A 274 18.57 -13.61 4.99
CA LYS A 274 18.36 -15.03 5.34
C LYS A 274 17.40 -15.24 6.51
N LEU A 275 17.09 -14.19 7.28
CA LEU A 275 16.19 -14.29 8.41
C LEU A 275 14.73 -14.13 7.97
N SER A 276 13.88 -15.03 8.47
CA SER A 276 12.43 -14.90 8.28
C SER A 276 11.83 -13.77 9.10
N LEU A 277 10.60 -13.37 8.77
CA LEU A 277 9.84 -12.39 9.53
C LEU A 277 9.70 -12.81 11.01
N GLU A 278 9.42 -14.09 11.26
CA GLU A 278 9.27 -14.64 12.61
C GLU A 278 10.58 -14.54 13.41
N GLN A 279 11.72 -14.74 12.77
CA GLN A 279 13.03 -14.56 13.40
C GLN A 279 13.30 -13.09 13.72
N PHE A 280 12.93 -12.14 12.84
CA PHE A 280 13.00 -10.71 13.15
C PHE A 280 12.06 -10.31 14.31
N VAL A 281 10.87 -10.88 14.36
CA VAL A 281 9.92 -10.69 15.46
C VAL A 281 10.51 -11.22 16.78
N ALA A 282 11.05 -12.44 16.79
CA ALA A 282 11.70 -13.04 17.97
C ALA A 282 12.90 -12.20 18.42
N LEU A 283 13.77 -11.81 17.48
CA LEU A 283 14.93 -10.94 17.74
C LEU A 283 14.51 -9.63 18.39
N THR A 284 13.42 -9.01 17.90
CA THR A 284 12.89 -7.78 18.48
C THR A 284 12.42 -7.97 19.91
N LYS A 285 11.68 -9.06 20.18
CA LYS A 285 11.20 -9.38 21.54
C LYS A 285 12.36 -9.56 22.51
N SER A 286 13.37 -10.39 22.17
CA SER A 286 14.52 -10.70 23.03
C SER A 286 15.38 -9.46 23.28
N LEU A 287 15.67 -8.63 22.28
CA LEU A 287 16.45 -7.40 22.45
C LEU A 287 15.73 -6.34 23.28
N SER A 288 14.39 -6.30 23.26
CA SER A 288 13.62 -5.32 24.01
C SER A 288 13.49 -5.67 25.50
N VAL A 289 13.44 -6.95 25.85
CA VAL A 289 13.42 -7.41 27.26
C VAL A 289 14.73 -7.09 27.98
N GLY A 290 15.88 -7.21 27.28
CA GLY A 290 17.19 -6.87 27.84
C GLY A 290 17.37 -5.40 28.18
N SER A 291 16.72 -4.48 27.44
CA SER A 291 16.79 -3.04 27.70
C SER A 291 16.06 -2.59 28.97
N LEU A 292 15.10 -3.37 29.48
CA LEU A 292 14.39 -3.11 30.73
C LEU A 292 15.20 -3.53 31.97
N LYS A 293 16.08 -4.53 31.84
CA LYS A 293 16.93 -4.99 32.96
C LYS A 293 18.18 -4.13 33.20
N SER A 294 18.59 -3.31 32.23
CA SER A 294 19.74 -2.42 32.37
C SER A 294 19.41 -1.01 32.91
N LYS A 295 18.13 -0.74 33.20
CA LYS A 295 17.63 0.54 33.77
C LYS A 295 17.13 0.40 35.21
N LEU A 296 17.29 -0.78 35.83
CA LEU A 296 17.12 -1.07 37.26
C LEU A 296 18.48 -1.30 37.92
#